data_0992f724a76f588a0a61cf0902d3ddee
#
_entry.id   0992f724a76f588a0a61cf0902d3ddee
#
_cell.length_a   1.000
_cell.length_b   1.000
_cell.length_c   1.000
_cell.angle_alpha   90.00
_cell.angle_beta   90.00
_cell.angle_gamma   90.00
#
_symmetry.space_group_name_H-M   'P 1'
#
loop_
_entity.id
_entity.type
_entity.pdbx_description
1 polymer ?
#
loop_
_entity_poly.entity_id
_entity_poly.type
_entity_poly.pdbx_seq_one_letter_code
_entity_poly.pdbx_strand_id
1 'polypeptide(L)'
;MTLIDQFKLGLDAPICLTWELTYACNLACVHCLSSSGRRDPRELSTAECRAVIDELEAMQVFYVNIGGGEPTVRPDFWELVSYATAHRVGVKFSTNGVRITPSVAAMLAASDYVDVQISLDGATAEVNDAVRGAGSYEMALRAARCLADASFRDFKISVVLTRHNVGQLDAFKSLADGLGAQLRITRLRPSGRGADVWDSLHPTAAQQRSVYEWLLAHGENVLTGDSFFHLAGYGEALPGLNLCGAGRVVCLIDPVGDVYACPFAIHDEFLAGNVRSPGGFAGVWRESSLFASLRVPSSGGACASCSAYDACQGGCMAAKFFTGLPLDGPDPECVRGFGELALAGVAGGAGVPRPSGDHSHGGRAVSGRGPVPVSIGRRPSGSGPSGSGPSGSVPVPSGRRRPERACDSSPLAGFDAGCAG
;
A
#
# COMPACT_ATOMS: atom_id res chain seq x y z
N MET A 1 -22.48 8.86 -19.87
CA MET A 1 -21.58 7.90 -19.18
C MET A 1 -20.93 8.68 -18.04
N THR A 2 -21.16 8.28 -16.80
CA THR A 2 -20.53 8.91 -15.65
C THR A 2 -19.07 8.48 -15.52
N LEU A 3 -18.26 9.18 -14.71
CA LEU A 3 -16.88 8.78 -14.43
C LEU A 3 -16.82 7.37 -13.81
N ILE A 4 -17.77 7.03 -12.95
CA ILE A 4 -17.90 5.69 -12.36
C ILE A 4 -18.16 4.62 -13.44
N ASP A 5 -18.98 4.93 -14.45
CA ASP A 5 -19.22 3.98 -15.55
C ASP A 5 -17.95 3.72 -16.35
N GLN A 6 -17.13 4.76 -16.57
CA GLN A 6 -15.83 4.61 -17.24
C GLN A 6 -14.89 3.72 -16.41
N PHE A 7 -14.82 3.92 -15.10
CA PHE A 7 -14.00 3.10 -14.21
C PHE A 7 -14.44 1.63 -14.18
N LYS A 8 -15.75 1.36 -14.28
CA LYS A 8 -16.26 -0.02 -14.37
C LYS A 8 -15.81 -0.74 -15.65
N LEU A 9 -15.65 0.00 -16.74
CA LEU A 9 -15.20 -0.53 -18.03
C LEU A 9 -13.67 -0.64 -18.13
N GLY A 10 -12.92 0.00 -17.21
CA GLY A 10 -11.48 0.12 -17.25
C GLY A 10 -11.01 1.34 -18.06
N LEU A 11 -9.77 1.72 -17.83
CA LEU A 11 -9.12 2.86 -18.44
C LEU A 11 -7.95 2.41 -19.33
N ASP A 12 -7.50 3.29 -20.23
CA ASP A 12 -6.33 3.05 -21.10
C ASP A 12 -5.03 2.89 -20.34
N ALA A 13 -4.97 3.46 -19.11
CA ALA A 13 -3.88 3.31 -18.15
C ALA A 13 -4.44 3.18 -16.72
N PRO A 14 -3.72 2.53 -15.78
CA PRO A 14 -4.14 2.49 -14.39
C PRO A 14 -4.05 3.88 -13.75
N ILE A 15 -5.04 4.23 -12.92
CA ILE A 15 -4.94 5.42 -12.07
C ILE A 15 -4.03 5.10 -10.87
N CYS A 16 -4.08 3.87 -10.42
CA CYS A 16 -3.44 3.40 -9.21
C CYS A 16 -2.63 2.14 -9.52
N LEU A 17 -1.35 2.36 -9.80
CA LEU A 17 -0.38 1.29 -9.94
C LEU A 17 0.40 1.13 -8.64
N THR A 18 0.30 -0.03 -8.00
CA THR A 18 1.24 -0.43 -6.95
C THR A 18 2.43 -1.14 -7.60
N TRP A 19 3.64 -0.78 -7.21
CA TRP A 19 4.85 -1.42 -7.67
C TRP A 19 5.70 -1.85 -6.48
N GLU A 20 5.81 -3.13 -6.26
CA GLU A 20 6.74 -3.69 -5.29
C GLU A 20 8.14 -3.75 -5.91
N LEU A 21 9.07 -2.93 -5.41
CA LEU A 21 10.42 -2.85 -5.99
C LEU A 21 11.36 -3.95 -5.51
N THR A 22 11.08 -4.54 -4.36
CA THR A 22 11.91 -5.59 -3.77
C THR A 22 11.11 -6.41 -2.77
N TYR A 23 11.44 -7.69 -2.65
CA TYR A 23 10.96 -8.53 -1.55
C TYR A 23 11.81 -8.38 -0.29
N ALA A 24 13.00 -7.75 -0.37
CA ALA A 24 13.84 -7.54 0.80
C ALA A 24 13.15 -6.63 1.82
N CYS A 25 13.12 -7.07 3.07
CA CYS A 25 12.60 -6.30 4.19
C CYS A 25 13.42 -6.57 5.45
N ASN A 26 13.63 -5.53 6.25
CA ASN A 26 14.27 -5.65 7.57
C ASN A 26 13.28 -6.04 8.69
N LEU A 27 11.98 -6.12 8.39
CA LEU A 27 10.91 -6.56 9.29
C LEU A 27 10.26 -7.85 8.79
N ALA A 28 9.53 -8.52 9.68
CA ALA A 28 8.76 -9.72 9.41
C ALA A 28 7.33 -9.61 9.97
N CYS A 29 6.62 -8.54 9.59
CA CYS A 29 5.26 -8.25 10.07
C CYS A 29 4.34 -9.46 9.87
N VAL A 30 3.53 -9.77 10.89
CA VAL A 30 2.68 -10.99 10.88
C VAL A 30 1.57 -10.91 9.83
N HIS A 31 1.15 -9.72 9.43
CA HIS A 31 0.07 -9.46 8.47
C HIS A 31 0.57 -9.03 7.07
N CYS A 32 1.86 -9.21 6.78
CA CYS A 32 2.45 -8.76 5.53
C CYS A 32 1.76 -9.39 4.31
N LEU A 33 1.21 -8.55 3.45
CA LEU A 33 0.40 -8.97 2.29
C LEU A 33 1.23 -9.68 1.20
N SER A 34 2.51 -9.31 1.04
CA SER A 34 3.43 -9.88 0.04
C SER A 34 4.41 -10.90 0.63
N SER A 35 4.27 -11.26 1.92
CA SER A 35 5.17 -12.20 2.62
C SER A 35 6.66 -11.86 2.49
N SER A 36 6.98 -10.58 2.35
CA SER A 36 8.34 -10.07 2.12
C SER A 36 9.32 -10.44 3.23
N GLY A 37 10.61 -10.47 2.89
CA GLY A 37 11.70 -10.80 3.81
C GLY A 37 13.06 -10.81 3.11
N ARG A 38 13.27 -11.69 2.15
CA ARG A 38 14.52 -11.82 1.41
C ARG A 38 14.38 -11.34 -0.03
N ARG A 39 15.46 -10.77 -0.55
CA ARG A 39 15.55 -10.40 -1.96
C ARG A 39 15.50 -11.65 -2.85
N ASP A 40 14.72 -11.56 -3.93
CA ASP A 40 14.76 -12.57 -5.01
C ASP A 40 15.86 -12.20 -6.03
N PRO A 41 16.71 -13.13 -6.44
CA PRO A 41 17.73 -12.86 -7.47
C PRO A 41 17.15 -12.48 -8.84
N ARG A 42 15.88 -12.75 -9.09
CA ARG A 42 15.17 -12.42 -10.33
C ARG A 42 14.55 -11.04 -10.33
N GLU A 43 14.65 -10.28 -9.22
CA GLU A 43 14.12 -8.92 -9.15
C GLU A 43 14.60 -8.09 -10.34
N LEU A 44 13.72 -7.21 -10.81
CA LEU A 44 14.03 -6.29 -11.91
C LEU A 44 15.32 -5.53 -11.61
N SER A 45 16.22 -5.49 -12.58
CA SER A 45 17.42 -4.64 -12.55
C SER A 45 17.05 -3.16 -12.61
N THR A 46 17.99 -2.28 -12.28
CA THR A 46 17.81 -0.81 -12.42
C THR A 46 17.40 -0.43 -13.83
N ALA A 47 18.00 -1.07 -14.85
CA ALA A 47 17.69 -0.79 -16.26
C ALA A 47 16.25 -1.22 -16.61
N GLU A 48 15.80 -2.39 -16.16
CA GLU A 48 14.43 -2.84 -16.38
C GLU A 48 13.42 -1.96 -15.62
N CYS A 49 13.74 -1.54 -14.38
CA CYS A 49 12.92 -0.59 -13.65
C CYS A 49 12.79 0.76 -14.39
N ARG A 50 13.87 1.28 -14.97
CA ARG A 50 13.81 2.49 -15.79
C ARG A 50 12.94 2.30 -17.03
N ALA A 51 13.05 1.15 -17.71
CA ALA A 51 12.20 0.86 -18.87
C ALA A 51 10.71 0.83 -18.49
N VAL A 52 10.35 0.29 -17.32
CA VAL A 52 8.98 0.37 -16.80
C VAL A 52 8.56 1.83 -16.56
N ILE A 53 9.42 2.67 -15.98
CA ILE A 53 9.12 4.10 -15.77
C ILE A 53 8.89 4.81 -17.10
N ASP A 54 9.69 4.53 -18.13
CA ASP A 54 9.53 5.10 -19.48
C ASP A 54 8.17 4.72 -20.09
N GLU A 55 7.72 3.47 -19.88
CA GLU A 55 6.37 3.05 -20.28
C GLU A 55 5.27 3.77 -19.50
N LEU A 56 5.45 3.97 -18.18
CA LEU A 56 4.48 4.71 -17.37
C LEU A 56 4.36 6.18 -17.80
N GLU A 57 5.47 6.84 -18.15
CA GLU A 57 5.45 8.18 -18.75
C GLU A 57 4.68 8.17 -20.08
N ALA A 58 5.00 7.23 -20.97
CA ALA A 58 4.34 7.11 -22.28
C ALA A 58 2.84 6.83 -22.16
N MET A 59 2.42 6.09 -21.13
CA MET A 59 1.01 5.81 -20.81
C MET A 59 0.32 6.96 -20.06
N GLN A 60 1.06 8.03 -19.72
CA GLN A 60 0.57 9.14 -18.91
C GLN A 60 0.05 8.72 -17.51
N VAL A 61 0.72 7.77 -16.90
CA VAL A 61 0.47 7.40 -15.50
C VAL A 61 1.05 8.49 -14.61
N PHE A 62 0.19 9.22 -13.91
CA PHE A 62 0.60 10.40 -13.14
C PHE A 62 1.44 10.08 -11.91
N TYR A 63 1.23 8.92 -11.27
CA TYR A 63 2.05 8.48 -10.16
C TYR A 63 1.99 6.96 -9.97
N VAL A 64 3.00 6.45 -9.33
CA VAL A 64 3.14 5.06 -8.92
C VAL A 64 3.25 4.96 -7.40
N ASN A 65 2.60 3.94 -6.85
CA ASN A 65 2.64 3.61 -5.43
C ASN A 65 3.73 2.56 -5.19
N ILE A 66 4.87 2.96 -4.68
CA ILE A 66 6.00 2.05 -4.45
C ILE A 66 5.87 1.40 -3.08
N GLY A 67 5.91 0.07 -3.07
CA GLY A 67 5.88 -0.76 -1.89
C GLY A 67 6.79 -1.98 -2.03
N GLY A 68 6.34 -3.08 -1.48
CA GLY A 68 7.01 -4.37 -1.48
C GLY A 68 7.44 -4.79 -0.09
N GLY A 69 8.70 -5.23 0.06
CA GLY A 69 9.32 -5.36 1.37
C GLY A 69 9.50 -3.98 2.02
N GLU A 70 10.74 -3.58 2.15
CA GLU A 70 11.07 -2.19 2.49
C GLU A 70 11.79 -1.56 1.28
N PRO A 71 11.14 -0.71 0.50
CA PRO A 71 11.72 -0.21 -0.76
C PRO A 71 13.01 0.56 -0.54
N THR A 72 13.15 1.26 0.58
CA THR A 72 14.33 2.06 0.89
C THR A 72 15.60 1.25 1.16
N VAL A 73 15.52 -0.06 1.36
CA VAL A 73 16.72 -0.93 1.51
C VAL A 73 17.29 -1.34 0.15
N ARG A 74 16.54 -1.18 -0.93
CA ARG A 74 17.02 -1.40 -2.29
C ARG A 74 18.09 -0.34 -2.64
N PRO A 75 19.30 -0.74 -3.09
CA PRO A 75 20.42 0.22 -3.24
C PRO A 75 20.17 1.36 -4.21
N ASP A 76 19.41 1.10 -5.29
CA ASP A 76 19.09 2.05 -6.36
C ASP A 76 17.73 2.76 -6.16
N PHE A 77 17.10 2.62 -4.97
CA PHE A 77 15.78 3.18 -4.71
C PHE A 77 15.70 4.70 -5.00
N TRP A 78 16.63 5.48 -4.44
CA TRP A 78 16.61 6.94 -4.63
C TRP A 78 16.93 7.37 -6.07
N GLU A 79 17.74 6.59 -6.77
CA GLU A 79 18.00 6.77 -8.19
C GLU A 79 16.71 6.57 -9.01
N LEU A 80 15.95 5.51 -8.71
CA LEU A 80 14.68 5.22 -9.37
C LEU A 80 13.61 6.27 -9.06
N VAL A 81 13.52 6.75 -7.81
CA VAL A 81 12.62 7.84 -7.43
C VAL A 81 12.97 9.12 -8.23
N SER A 82 14.24 9.49 -8.28
CA SER A 82 14.69 10.65 -9.04
C SER A 82 14.42 10.50 -10.54
N TYR A 83 14.61 9.30 -11.08
CA TYR A 83 14.34 9.01 -12.49
C TYR A 83 12.84 9.14 -12.80
N ALA A 84 11.97 8.55 -11.97
CA ALA A 84 10.52 8.62 -12.16
C ALA A 84 10.01 10.07 -12.13
N THR A 85 10.41 10.86 -11.14
CA THR A 85 9.97 12.26 -11.01
C THR A 85 10.49 13.14 -12.16
N ALA A 86 11.70 12.89 -12.67
CA ALA A 86 12.22 13.56 -13.85
C ALA A 86 11.42 13.22 -15.12
N HIS A 87 10.82 12.02 -15.19
CA HIS A 87 9.95 11.54 -16.26
C HIS A 87 8.46 11.80 -16.00
N ARG A 88 8.13 12.75 -15.12
CA ARG A 88 6.75 13.17 -14.80
C ARG A 88 5.87 12.07 -14.19
N VAL A 89 6.47 11.01 -13.70
CA VAL A 89 5.80 9.97 -12.90
C VAL A 89 6.02 10.30 -11.44
N GLY A 90 5.00 10.79 -10.76
CA GLY A 90 5.03 11.06 -9.31
C GLY A 90 5.22 9.75 -8.55
N VAL A 91 5.87 9.82 -7.40
CA VAL A 91 6.15 8.66 -6.56
C VAL A 91 5.49 8.83 -5.19
N LYS A 92 4.60 7.92 -4.87
CA LYS A 92 4.16 7.68 -3.50
C LYS A 92 4.84 6.41 -3.02
N PHE A 93 5.48 6.40 -1.86
CA PHE A 93 6.07 5.18 -1.35
C PHE A 93 5.72 4.90 0.10
N SER A 94 5.54 3.61 0.40
CA SER A 94 5.27 3.12 1.74
C SER A 94 6.58 2.60 2.35
N THR A 95 6.87 3.01 3.58
CA THR A 95 8.08 2.60 4.30
C THR A 95 7.81 2.34 5.78
N ASN A 96 8.58 1.45 6.38
CA ASN A 96 8.62 1.27 7.82
C ASN A 96 9.50 2.32 8.54
N GLY A 97 10.12 3.22 7.78
CA GLY A 97 10.90 4.34 8.29
C GLY A 97 12.37 4.05 8.59
N VAL A 98 12.87 2.83 8.33
CA VAL A 98 14.24 2.42 8.72
C VAL A 98 15.32 3.32 8.12
N ARG A 99 15.14 3.82 6.91
CA ARG A 99 16.11 4.68 6.19
C ARG A 99 15.72 6.16 6.16
N ILE A 100 14.62 6.56 6.77
CA ILE A 100 14.26 7.97 6.88
C ILE A 100 15.10 8.62 7.98
N THR A 101 16.13 9.34 7.54
CA THR A 101 17.05 10.13 8.38
C THR A 101 16.77 11.61 8.20
N PRO A 102 17.30 12.52 9.06
CA PRO A 102 17.15 13.96 8.83
C PRO A 102 17.62 14.42 7.47
N SER A 103 18.72 13.84 6.93
CA SER A 103 19.21 14.18 5.59
C SER A 103 18.28 13.69 4.47
N VAL A 104 17.69 12.52 4.61
CA VAL A 104 16.69 12.00 3.67
C VAL A 104 15.42 12.85 3.74
N ALA A 105 14.95 13.21 4.93
CA ALA A 105 13.80 14.07 5.11
C ALA A 105 14.01 15.46 4.47
N ALA A 106 15.19 16.05 4.62
CA ALA A 106 15.54 17.31 3.95
C ALA A 106 15.58 17.18 2.41
N MET A 107 16.08 16.06 1.89
CA MET A 107 16.06 15.76 0.45
C MET A 107 14.61 15.65 -0.05
N LEU A 108 13.75 14.95 0.67
CA LEU A 108 12.33 14.81 0.33
C LEU A 108 11.60 16.15 0.36
N ALA A 109 11.88 17.01 1.36
CA ALA A 109 11.29 18.34 1.47
C ALA A 109 11.70 19.28 0.32
N ALA A 110 12.80 18.98 -0.36
CA ALA A 110 13.28 19.71 -1.54
C ALA A 110 12.79 19.08 -2.87
N SER A 111 12.07 17.95 -2.80
CA SER A 111 11.60 17.21 -3.98
C SER A 111 10.14 17.55 -4.27
N ASP A 112 9.81 17.70 -5.55
CA ASP A 112 8.43 17.76 -6.04
C ASP A 112 7.95 16.34 -6.40
N TYR A 113 6.64 16.11 -6.35
CA TYR A 113 5.99 14.87 -6.80
C TYR A 113 6.37 13.60 -6.03
N VAL A 114 6.80 13.74 -4.77
CA VAL A 114 7.06 12.62 -3.87
C VAL A 114 6.13 12.70 -2.66
N ASP A 115 5.50 11.59 -2.32
CA ASP A 115 4.60 11.40 -1.17
C ASP A 115 5.10 10.20 -0.36
N VAL A 116 5.07 10.29 0.97
CA VAL A 116 5.59 9.26 1.85
C VAL A 116 4.51 8.72 2.77
N GLN A 117 4.40 7.40 2.87
CA GLN A 117 3.54 6.73 3.84
C GLN A 117 4.38 6.01 4.88
N ILE A 118 4.32 6.46 6.13
CA ILE A 118 4.96 5.79 7.26
C ILE A 118 3.99 4.75 7.82
N SER A 119 4.41 3.50 7.79
CA SER A 119 3.61 2.37 8.25
C SER A 119 3.64 2.26 9.77
N LEU A 120 2.47 2.35 10.43
CA LEU A 120 2.32 2.32 11.89
C LEU A 120 0.98 1.67 12.26
N ASP A 121 0.99 0.48 12.87
CA ASP A 121 -0.23 -0.28 13.20
C ASP A 121 -0.59 -0.28 14.69
N GLY A 122 0.04 0.57 15.47
CA GLY A 122 -0.30 0.81 16.87
C GLY A 122 -0.03 2.25 17.26
N ALA A 123 -0.93 2.89 17.98
CA ALA A 123 -0.69 4.18 18.60
C ALA A 123 0.20 4.07 19.85
N THR A 124 0.56 2.84 20.24
CA THR A 124 1.51 2.51 21.30
C THR A 124 2.52 1.47 20.81
N ALA A 125 3.70 1.44 21.41
CA ALA A 125 4.72 0.46 21.08
C ALA A 125 4.22 -0.98 21.27
N GLU A 126 3.47 -1.25 22.33
CA GLU A 126 2.92 -2.57 22.62
C GLU A 126 2.08 -3.10 21.45
N VAL A 127 1.13 -2.31 20.95
CA VAL A 127 0.22 -2.72 19.88
C VAL A 127 0.95 -2.80 18.54
N ASN A 128 1.79 -1.83 18.23
CA ASN A 128 2.53 -1.80 16.96
C ASN A 128 3.53 -2.95 16.86
N ASP A 129 4.34 -3.13 17.90
CA ASP A 129 5.45 -4.08 17.88
C ASP A 129 4.95 -5.53 17.93
N ALA A 130 3.77 -5.78 18.50
CA ALA A 130 3.12 -7.08 18.44
C ALA A 130 2.83 -7.53 16.99
N VAL A 131 2.59 -6.60 16.08
CA VAL A 131 2.25 -6.87 14.68
C VAL A 131 3.47 -6.74 13.76
N ARG A 132 4.31 -5.71 13.99
CA ARG A 132 5.43 -5.37 13.09
C ARG A 132 6.79 -5.83 13.57
N GLY A 133 6.92 -6.18 14.85
CA GLY A 133 8.17 -6.60 15.49
C GLY A 133 8.75 -5.53 16.44
N ALA A 134 9.51 -5.98 17.42
CA ALA A 134 10.05 -5.15 18.48
C ALA A 134 10.88 -3.96 17.96
N GLY A 135 10.61 -2.77 18.48
CA GLY A 135 11.29 -1.52 18.13
C GLY A 135 10.79 -0.85 16.84
N SER A 136 9.83 -1.45 16.14
CA SER A 136 9.28 -0.88 14.91
C SER A 136 8.46 0.39 15.15
N TYR A 137 7.82 0.52 16.31
CA TYR A 137 7.12 1.73 16.74
C TYR A 137 8.04 2.96 16.82
N GLU A 138 9.13 2.84 17.58
CA GLU A 138 10.09 3.92 17.73
C GLU A 138 10.78 4.27 16.41
N MET A 139 11.03 3.27 15.57
CA MET A 139 11.59 3.47 14.23
C MET A 139 10.65 4.30 13.35
N ALA A 140 9.38 3.97 13.31
CA ALA A 140 8.36 4.68 12.54
C ALA A 140 8.13 6.11 13.07
N LEU A 141 8.03 6.29 14.39
CA LEU A 141 7.88 7.62 15.01
C LEU A 141 9.09 8.52 14.75
N ARG A 142 10.31 7.98 14.87
CA ARG A 142 11.53 8.73 14.54
C ARG A 142 11.48 9.20 13.08
N ALA A 143 11.10 8.32 12.15
CA ALA A 143 10.97 8.67 10.75
C ALA A 143 9.95 9.78 10.50
N ALA A 144 8.76 9.65 11.10
CA ALA A 144 7.70 10.66 10.99
C ALA A 144 8.12 12.01 11.56
N ARG A 145 8.83 12.02 12.70
CA ARG A 145 9.41 13.26 13.27
C ARG A 145 10.45 13.88 12.35
N CYS A 146 11.35 13.09 11.76
CA CYS A 146 12.31 13.62 10.79
C CYS A 146 11.63 14.33 9.61
N LEU A 147 10.51 13.78 9.10
CA LEU A 147 9.74 14.42 8.01
C LEU A 147 9.07 15.71 8.49
N ALA A 148 8.44 15.70 9.67
CA ALA A 148 7.81 16.87 10.27
C ALA A 148 8.82 17.99 10.53
N ASP A 149 9.98 17.68 11.12
CA ASP A 149 11.06 18.63 11.43
C ASP A 149 11.66 19.26 10.16
N ALA A 150 11.72 18.48 9.08
CA ALA A 150 12.13 18.99 7.76
C ALA A 150 11.04 19.81 7.05
N SER A 151 9.87 19.99 7.67
CA SER A 151 8.70 20.66 7.08
C SER A 151 8.19 19.98 5.80
N PHE A 152 8.46 18.70 5.62
CA PHE A 152 7.86 17.91 4.57
C PHE A 152 6.38 17.67 4.91
N ARG A 153 5.46 18.06 4.00
CA ARG A 153 4.01 18.04 4.28
C ARG A 153 3.28 16.90 3.58
N ASP A 154 3.88 16.34 2.55
CA ASP A 154 3.27 15.28 1.74
C ASP A 154 3.57 13.90 2.34
N PHE A 155 3.22 13.71 3.62
CA PHE A 155 3.36 12.39 4.25
C PHE A 155 2.15 11.99 5.08
N LYS A 156 2.01 10.70 5.24
CA LYS A 156 0.89 10.05 5.89
C LYS A 156 1.36 9.06 6.94
N ILE A 157 0.60 8.94 8.01
CA ILE A 157 0.64 7.78 8.90
C ILE A 157 -0.34 6.76 8.32
N SER A 158 0.16 5.60 7.88
CA SER A 158 -0.65 4.55 7.26
C SER A 158 -0.84 3.39 8.22
N VAL A 159 -2.10 3.07 8.50
CA VAL A 159 -2.52 2.06 9.49
C VAL A 159 -3.30 0.96 8.79
N VAL A 160 -2.93 -0.30 9.02
CA VAL A 160 -3.80 -1.44 8.72
C VAL A 160 -4.68 -1.71 9.95
N LEU A 161 -5.99 -1.57 9.79
CA LEU A 161 -6.92 -1.81 10.91
C LEU A 161 -7.00 -3.29 11.25
N THR A 162 -6.83 -3.56 12.53
CA THR A 162 -6.93 -4.89 13.12
C THR A 162 -7.83 -4.85 14.36
N ARG A 163 -8.25 -6.02 14.83
CA ARG A 163 -9.02 -6.18 16.08
C ARG A 163 -8.37 -5.47 17.28
N HIS A 164 -7.04 -5.36 17.28
CA HIS A 164 -6.27 -4.84 18.42
C HIS A 164 -6.05 -3.34 18.37
N ASN A 165 -6.21 -2.69 17.22
CA ASN A 165 -5.93 -1.25 17.07
C ASN A 165 -7.17 -0.41 16.73
N VAL A 166 -8.32 -1.01 16.42
CA VAL A 166 -9.57 -0.28 16.14
C VAL A 166 -9.94 0.70 17.26
N GLY A 167 -9.69 0.35 18.52
CA GLY A 167 -9.93 1.23 19.67
C GLY A 167 -8.95 2.41 19.78
N GLN A 168 -7.97 2.53 18.88
CA GLN A 168 -6.94 3.57 18.91
C GLN A 168 -7.10 4.64 17.81
N LEU A 169 -8.24 4.69 17.11
CA LEU A 169 -8.47 5.61 15.98
C LEU A 169 -8.24 7.07 16.35
N ASP A 170 -8.78 7.54 17.49
CA ASP A 170 -8.57 8.92 17.96
C ASP A 170 -7.09 9.19 18.31
N ALA A 171 -6.39 8.21 18.85
CA ALA A 171 -4.97 8.34 19.16
C ALA A 171 -4.12 8.41 17.88
N PHE A 172 -4.44 7.63 16.84
CA PHE A 172 -3.80 7.75 15.52
C PHE A 172 -4.07 9.11 14.88
N LYS A 173 -5.33 9.60 14.97
CA LYS A 173 -5.67 10.92 14.43
C LYS A 173 -4.90 12.03 15.14
N SER A 174 -4.87 12.00 16.48
CA SER A 174 -4.13 12.96 17.28
C SER A 174 -2.62 12.92 16.99
N LEU A 175 -2.05 11.72 16.79
CA LEU A 175 -0.66 11.56 16.44
C LEU A 175 -0.36 12.14 15.05
N ALA A 176 -1.18 11.86 14.05
CA ALA A 176 -1.01 12.37 12.69
C ALA A 176 -1.12 13.91 12.68
N ASP A 177 -2.15 14.47 13.32
CA ASP A 177 -2.34 15.92 13.44
C ASP A 177 -1.15 16.61 14.12
N GLY A 178 -0.66 16.03 15.21
CA GLY A 178 0.48 16.57 15.95
C GLY A 178 1.78 16.59 15.15
N LEU A 179 1.90 15.73 14.13
CA LEU A 179 3.03 15.67 13.20
C LEU A 179 2.79 16.49 11.91
N GLY A 180 1.60 17.03 11.71
CA GLY A 180 1.20 17.65 10.44
C GLY A 180 1.08 16.65 9.28
N ALA A 181 0.83 15.38 9.60
CA ALA A 181 0.62 14.29 8.65
C ALA A 181 -0.87 14.05 8.41
N GLN A 182 -1.20 13.45 7.28
CA GLN A 182 -2.53 12.88 7.08
C GLN A 182 -2.61 11.49 7.72
N LEU A 183 -3.77 11.11 8.23
CA LEU A 183 -4.05 9.75 8.65
C LEU A 183 -4.62 8.98 7.46
N ARG A 184 -4.03 7.82 7.16
CA ARG A 184 -4.57 6.86 6.21
C ARG A 184 -4.86 5.55 6.93
N ILE A 185 -6.06 5.04 6.77
CA ILE A 185 -6.43 3.74 7.31
C ILE A 185 -6.79 2.77 6.18
N THR A 186 -6.40 1.53 6.34
CA THR A 186 -6.66 0.46 5.39
C THR A 186 -7.17 -0.77 6.10
N ARG A 187 -7.87 -1.60 5.37
CA ARG A 187 -8.42 -2.85 5.84
C ARG A 187 -7.36 -3.95 5.79
N LEU A 188 -7.28 -4.79 6.82
CA LEU A 188 -6.55 -6.06 6.77
C LEU A 188 -7.11 -6.94 5.63
N ARG A 189 -6.24 -7.66 4.93
CA ARG A 189 -6.61 -8.63 3.89
C ARG A 189 -6.06 -10.01 4.23
N PRO A 190 -6.79 -11.09 3.94
CA PRO A 190 -6.32 -12.46 4.12
C PRO A 190 -5.37 -12.88 2.99
N SER A 191 -4.33 -12.08 2.72
CA SER A 191 -3.32 -12.34 1.69
C SER A 191 -1.92 -12.38 2.29
N GLY A 192 -0.99 -13.09 1.65
CA GLY A 192 0.35 -13.32 2.19
C GLY A 192 0.31 -13.90 3.60
N ARG A 193 1.19 -13.45 4.50
CA ARG A 193 1.15 -13.83 5.92
C ARG A 193 -0.12 -13.40 6.64
N GLY A 194 -0.81 -12.39 6.10
CA GLY A 194 -2.11 -11.95 6.61
C GLY A 194 -3.16 -13.06 6.62
N ALA A 195 -3.05 -14.05 5.74
CA ALA A 195 -3.95 -15.21 5.71
C ALA A 195 -3.82 -16.08 6.97
N ASP A 196 -2.60 -16.24 7.49
CA ASP A 196 -2.35 -17.08 8.69
C ASP A 196 -2.89 -16.46 9.98
N VAL A 197 -3.08 -15.15 9.99
CA VAL A 197 -3.52 -14.37 11.16
C VAL A 197 -4.89 -13.72 10.98
N TRP A 198 -5.56 -13.99 9.86
CA TRP A 198 -6.85 -13.38 9.53
C TRP A 198 -7.88 -13.56 10.64
N ASP A 199 -8.10 -14.79 11.09
CA ASP A 199 -9.12 -15.11 12.11
C ASP A 199 -8.86 -14.43 13.46
N SER A 200 -7.60 -14.17 13.79
CA SER A 200 -7.21 -13.53 15.03
C SER A 200 -7.12 -12.02 14.97
N LEU A 201 -6.89 -11.45 13.79
CA LEU A 201 -6.61 -10.03 13.63
C LEU A 201 -7.71 -9.23 12.95
N HIS A 202 -8.58 -9.82 12.11
CA HIS A 202 -9.62 -9.03 11.46
C HIS A 202 -10.61 -8.46 12.48
N PRO A 203 -11.12 -7.24 12.29
CA PRO A 203 -12.06 -6.60 13.19
C PRO A 203 -13.38 -7.39 13.28
N THR A 204 -13.96 -7.46 14.48
CA THR A 204 -15.30 -8.02 14.67
C THR A 204 -16.37 -7.14 14.01
N ALA A 205 -17.57 -7.70 13.78
CA ALA A 205 -18.69 -6.93 13.23
C ALA A 205 -19.04 -5.67 14.05
N ALA A 206 -18.95 -5.77 15.39
CA ALA A 206 -19.15 -4.60 16.26
C ALA A 206 -18.06 -3.54 16.08
N GLN A 207 -16.79 -3.96 15.94
CA GLN A 207 -15.68 -3.07 15.68
C GLN A 207 -15.77 -2.43 14.29
N GLN A 208 -16.21 -3.15 13.27
CA GLN A 208 -16.44 -2.59 11.93
C GLN A 208 -17.54 -1.51 11.96
N ARG A 209 -18.60 -1.70 12.75
CA ARG A 209 -19.60 -0.66 12.97
C ARG A 209 -19.00 0.59 13.62
N SER A 210 -18.19 0.41 14.66
CA SER A 210 -17.51 1.54 15.31
C SER A 210 -16.55 2.28 14.35
N VAL A 211 -15.84 1.56 13.48
CA VAL A 211 -15.01 2.16 12.42
C VAL A 211 -15.85 2.98 11.45
N TYR A 212 -17.00 2.43 11.02
CA TYR A 212 -17.92 3.12 10.12
C TYR A 212 -18.45 4.44 10.74
N GLU A 213 -18.93 4.38 11.97
CA GLU A 213 -19.43 5.56 12.70
C GLU A 213 -18.33 6.61 12.91
N TRP A 214 -17.12 6.15 13.24
CA TRP A 214 -15.96 7.03 13.38
C TRP A 214 -15.57 7.67 12.04
N LEU A 215 -15.60 6.94 10.95
CA LEU A 215 -15.30 7.47 9.61
C LEU A 215 -16.35 8.47 9.13
N LEU A 216 -17.62 8.28 9.45
CA LEU A 216 -18.65 9.29 9.16
C LEU A 216 -18.39 10.62 9.88
N ALA A 217 -17.86 10.54 11.12
CA ALA A 217 -17.56 11.73 11.91
C ALA A 217 -16.24 12.43 11.50
N HIS A 218 -15.27 11.71 10.93
CA HIS A 218 -13.92 12.21 10.70
C HIS A 218 -13.44 12.07 9.25
N GLY A 219 -14.26 11.51 8.35
CA GLY A 219 -13.84 11.04 7.01
C GLY A 219 -13.29 12.12 6.08
N GLU A 220 -13.65 13.39 6.26
CA GLU A 220 -13.09 14.49 5.46
C GLU A 220 -11.59 14.70 5.65
N ASN A 221 -11.04 14.23 6.78
CA ASN A 221 -9.64 14.38 7.17
C ASN A 221 -8.88 13.06 7.28
N VAL A 222 -9.48 11.96 6.80
CA VAL A 222 -8.90 10.62 6.87
C VAL A 222 -9.00 9.93 5.52
N LEU A 223 -7.86 9.42 5.04
CA LEU A 223 -7.82 8.68 3.79
C LEU A 223 -8.17 7.22 4.05
N THR A 224 -9.13 6.68 3.32
CA THR A 224 -9.53 5.26 3.42
C THR A 224 -9.15 4.45 2.19
N GLY A 225 -8.79 5.13 1.11
CA GLY A 225 -8.64 4.46 -0.17
C GLY A 225 -9.93 3.76 -0.61
N ASP A 226 -9.78 2.66 -1.34
CA ASP A 226 -10.86 1.78 -1.79
C ASP A 226 -11.18 0.64 -0.80
N SER A 227 -10.67 0.74 0.42
CA SER A 227 -10.59 -0.40 1.34
C SER A 227 -11.90 -0.77 2.02
N PHE A 228 -12.82 0.19 2.20
CA PHE A 228 -13.96 0.06 3.12
C PHE A 228 -15.34 0.11 2.45
N PHE A 229 -15.44 -0.10 1.14
CA PHE A 229 -16.71 -0.05 0.43
C PHE A 229 -17.76 -1.06 0.94
N HIS A 230 -17.35 -2.16 1.59
CA HIS A 230 -18.27 -3.09 2.26
C HIS A 230 -19.04 -2.45 3.43
N LEU A 231 -18.47 -1.41 4.07
CA LEU A 231 -19.12 -0.67 5.17
C LEU A 231 -20.31 0.18 4.68
N ALA A 232 -20.37 0.52 3.39
CA ALA A 232 -21.53 1.19 2.80
C ALA A 232 -22.84 0.39 2.98
N GLY A 233 -22.73 -0.89 3.27
CA GLY A 233 -23.86 -1.73 3.67
C GLY A 233 -24.57 -1.31 4.97
N TYR A 234 -23.94 -0.47 5.81
CA TYR A 234 -24.60 0.09 7.00
C TYR A 234 -25.58 1.23 6.68
N GLY A 235 -25.42 1.89 5.54
CA GLY A 235 -26.33 2.98 5.10
C GLY A 235 -25.68 3.98 4.18
N GLU A 236 -24.99 4.98 4.71
CA GLU A 236 -24.32 6.01 3.92
C GLU A 236 -23.02 5.49 3.33
N ALA A 237 -22.75 5.83 2.05
CA ALA A 237 -21.49 5.50 1.42
C ALA A 237 -20.38 6.40 1.97
N LEU A 238 -19.25 5.78 2.35
CA LEU A 238 -18.06 6.53 2.73
C LEU A 238 -17.46 7.25 1.53
N PRO A 239 -16.75 8.38 1.72
CA PRO A 239 -16.02 9.04 0.65
C PRO A 239 -15.05 8.08 -0.04
N GLY A 240 -14.94 8.17 -1.36
CA GLY A 240 -14.01 7.38 -2.16
C GLY A 240 -14.67 6.59 -3.27
N LEU A 241 -13.86 5.77 -3.94
CA LEU A 241 -14.28 4.92 -5.05
C LEU A 241 -14.87 3.62 -4.51
N ASN A 242 -16.20 3.53 -4.41
CA ASN A 242 -16.90 2.38 -3.84
C ASN A 242 -17.06 1.23 -4.85
N LEU A 243 -15.97 0.83 -5.51
CA LEU A 243 -15.94 -0.33 -6.41
C LEU A 243 -14.58 -1.01 -6.40
N CYS A 244 -14.56 -2.31 -6.71
CA CYS A 244 -13.31 -3.05 -6.88
C CYS A 244 -12.61 -2.59 -8.17
N GLY A 245 -11.43 -1.96 -8.02
CA GLY A 245 -10.63 -1.42 -9.13
C GLY A 245 -9.74 -2.44 -9.84
N ALA A 246 -9.70 -3.70 -9.38
CA ALA A 246 -8.80 -4.74 -9.87
C ALA A 246 -8.87 -4.91 -11.39
N GLY A 247 -7.74 -4.76 -12.09
CA GLY A 247 -7.63 -4.85 -13.56
C GLY A 247 -8.35 -3.77 -14.33
N ARG A 248 -9.08 -2.85 -13.66
CA ARG A 248 -9.85 -1.76 -14.26
C ARG A 248 -9.14 -0.42 -14.12
N VAL A 249 -8.75 -0.07 -12.94
CA VAL A 249 -8.07 1.17 -12.57
C VAL A 249 -6.88 0.94 -11.65
N VAL A 250 -6.74 -0.29 -11.12
CA VAL A 250 -5.70 -0.72 -10.17
C VAL A 250 -5.03 -1.97 -10.71
N CYS A 251 -3.73 -2.09 -10.51
CA CYS A 251 -2.94 -3.32 -10.67
C CYS A 251 -1.70 -3.30 -9.78
N LEU A 252 -0.95 -4.40 -9.77
CA LEU A 252 0.33 -4.54 -9.11
C LEU A 252 1.39 -4.97 -10.12
N ILE A 253 2.59 -4.41 -10.02
CA ILE A 253 3.81 -5.01 -10.55
C ILE A 253 4.62 -5.51 -9.36
N ASP A 254 5.00 -6.78 -9.35
CA ASP A 254 5.83 -7.35 -8.29
C ASP A 254 7.33 -7.17 -8.57
N PRO A 255 8.24 -7.49 -7.63
CA PRO A 255 9.66 -7.29 -7.82
C PRO A 255 10.28 -8.09 -8.97
N VAL A 256 9.69 -9.20 -9.41
CA VAL A 256 10.18 -10.00 -10.54
C VAL A 256 9.52 -9.62 -11.87
N GLY A 257 8.67 -8.60 -11.85
CA GLY A 257 8.02 -8.05 -13.04
C GLY A 257 6.68 -8.69 -13.38
N ASP A 258 6.16 -9.58 -12.54
CA ASP A 258 4.83 -10.15 -12.72
C ASP A 258 3.75 -9.09 -12.43
N VAL A 259 2.73 -9.06 -13.26
CA VAL A 259 1.63 -8.09 -13.19
C VAL A 259 0.37 -8.78 -12.70
N TYR A 260 -0.15 -8.34 -11.56
CA TYR A 260 -1.38 -8.88 -10.96
C TYR A 260 -2.52 -7.88 -11.01
N ALA A 261 -3.74 -8.38 -10.99
CA ALA A 261 -4.94 -7.56 -11.08
C ALA A 261 -5.10 -6.57 -9.91
N CYS A 262 -4.55 -6.87 -8.74
CA CYS A 262 -4.69 -6.08 -7.53
C CYS A 262 -3.50 -6.33 -6.57
N PRO A 263 -3.05 -5.33 -5.79
CA PRO A 263 -2.00 -5.51 -4.78
C PRO A 263 -2.31 -6.59 -3.73
N PHE A 264 -3.59 -6.84 -3.46
CA PHE A 264 -4.04 -7.83 -2.50
C PHE A 264 -4.34 -9.20 -3.11
N ALA A 265 -4.18 -9.37 -4.43
CA ALA A 265 -4.50 -10.60 -5.17
C ALA A 265 -3.24 -11.17 -5.83
N ILE A 266 -2.17 -11.35 -5.04
CA ILE A 266 -0.92 -11.98 -5.50
C ILE A 266 -1.14 -13.50 -5.49
N HIS A 267 -1.61 -14.03 -6.64
CA HIS A 267 -1.90 -15.44 -6.85
C HIS A 267 -2.01 -15.69 -8.35
N ASP A 268 -1.68 -16.90 -8.81
CA ASP A 268 -1.65 -17.28 -10.23
C ASP A 268 -2.99 -17.01 -10.95
N GLU A 269 -4.12 -17.18 -10.26
CA GLU A 269 -5.45 -16.84 -10.78
C GLU A 269 -5.61 -15.37 -11.18
N PHE A 270 -4.77 -14.48 -10.64
CA PHE A 270 -4.82 -13.04 -10.89
C PHE A 270 -3.57 -12.53 -11.59
N LEU A 271 -2.71 -13.43 -12.08
CA LEU A 271 -1.54 -13.09 -12.88
C LEU A 271 -1.97 -12.72 -14.31
N ALA A 272 -1.72 -11.48 -14.69
CA ALA A 272 -2.09 -10.93 -16.00
C ALA A 272 -0.99 -11.06 -17.05
N GLY A 273 0.28 -11.15 -16.63
CA GLY A 273 1.46 -11.24 -17.47
C GLY A 273 2.72 -10.79 -16.74
N ASN A 274 3.80 -10.55 -17.48
CA ASN A 274 5.07 -10.07 -16.93
C ASN A 274 5.60 -8.91 -17.78
N VAL A 275 6.20 -7.87 -17.15
CA VAL A 275 6.72 -6.69 -17.86
C VAL A 275 7.87 -7.01 -18.82
N ARG A 276 8.51 -8.17 -18.68
CA ARG A 276 9.54 -8.67 -19.62
C ARG A 276 8.96 -9.29 -20.89
N SER A 277 7.64 -9.52 -20.93
CA SER A 277 6.97 -10.08 -22.12
C SER A 277 6.96 -9.04 -23.26
N PRO A 278 6.84 -9.49 -24.54
CA PRO A 278 6.64 -8.57 -25.64
C PRO A 278 5.50 -7.60 -25.39
N GLY A 279 5.71 -6.31 -25.63
CA GLY A 279 4.75 -5.25 -25.35
C GLY A 279 4.85 -4.64 -23.94
N GLY A 280 5.69 -5.21 -23.06
CA GLY A 280 5.98 -4.66 -21.74
C GLY A 280 4.74 -4.55 -20.84
N PHE A 281 4.79 -3.64 -19.88
CA PHE A 281 3.66 -3.35 -19.01
C PHE A 281 2.43 -2.84 -19.78
N ALA A 282 2.65 -1.99 -20.79
CA ALA A 282 1.57 -1.44 -21.62
C ALA A 282 0.81 -2.52 -22.36
N GLY A 283 1.52 -3.53 -22.90
CA GLY A 283 0.91 -4.70 -23.52
C GLY A 283 0.08 -5.52 -22.53
N VAL A 284 0.64 -5.81 -21.35
CA VAL A 284 -0.10 -6.54 -20.30
C VAL A 284 -1.38 -5.78 -19.91
N TRP A 285 -1.29 -4.47 -19.67
CA TRP A 285 -2.46 -3.67 -19.27
C TRP A 285 -3.59 -3.68 -20.30
N ARG A 286 -3.26 -3.61 -21.59
CA ARG A 286 -4.24 -3.47 -22.67
C ARG A 286 -4.76 -4.82 -23.19
N GLU A 287 -3.91 -5.83 -23.24
CA GLU A 287 -4.16 -7.07 -23.99
C GLU A 287 -4.42 -8.29 -23.10
N SER A 288 -4.20 -8.20 -21.77
CA SER A 288 -4.44 -9.32 -20.86
C SER A 288 -5.90 -9.78 -20.91
N SER A 289 -6.11 -11.06 -21.20
CA SER A 289 -7.45 -11.68 -21.18
C SER A 289 -8.07 -11.64 -19.77
N LEU A 290 -7.25 -11.72 -18.72
CA LEU A 290 -7.70 -11.56 -17.34
C LEU A 290 -8.27 -10.15 -17.12
N PHE A 291 -7.53 -9.11 -17.50
CA PHE A 291 -8.02 -7.74 -17.33
C PHE A 291 -9.25 -7.48 -18.19
N ALA A 292 -9.30 -7.99 -19.41
CA ALA A 292 -10.50 -7.92 -20.25
C ALA A 292 -11.71 -8.55 -19.56
N SER A 293 -11.56 -9.72 -18.93
CA SER A 293 -12.65 -10.39 -18.20
C SER A 293 -13.10 -9.58 -16.96
N LEU A 294 -12.17 -8.98 -16.22
CA LEU A 294 -12.48 -8.15 -15.05
C LEU A 294 -13.18 -6.83 -15.42
N ARG A 295 -12.99 -6.34 -16.64
CA ARG A 295 -13.62 -5.12 -17.17
C ARG A 295 -15.06 -5.35 -17.63
N VAL A 296 -15.50 -6.60 -17.74
CA VAL A 296 -16.92 -6.91 -17.97
C VAL A 296 -17.72 -6.63 -16.71
N PRO A 297 -18.85 -5.92 -16.78
CA PRO A 297 -19.71 -5.69 -15.62
C PRO A 297 -20.17 -7.01 -14.99
N SER A 298 -20.04 -7.13 -13.69
CA SER A 298 -20.54 -8.29 -12.94
C SER A 298 -22.07 -8.26 -12.84
N SER A 299 -22.68 -9.42 -12.88
CA SER A 299 -24.14 -9.57 -12.66
C SER A 299 -24.57 -9.39 -11.20
N GLY A 300 -23.62 -9.22 -10.29
CA GLY A 300 -23.87 -9.12 -8.85
C GLY A 300 -24.11 -10.44 -8.15
N GLY A 301 -24.27 -11.56 -8.87
CA GLY A 301 -24.43 -12.90 -8.32
C GLY A 301 -25.39 -12.96 -7.12
N ALA A 302 -24.95 -13.56 -6.02
CA ALA A 302 -25.73 -13.66 -4.77
C ALA A 302 -26.06 -12.30 -4.12
N CYS A 303 -25.33 -11.24 -4.47
CA CYS A 303 -25.56 -9.89 -3.98
C CYS A 303 -26.53 -9.06 -4.83
N ALA A 304 -26.96 -9.55 -6.00
CA ALA A 304 -27.76 -8.76 -6.97
C ALA A 304 -29.07 -8.22 -6.37
N SER A 305 -29.70 -8.94 -5.44
CA SER A 305 -30.93 -8.51 -4.75
C SER A 305 -30.70 -7.69 -3.47
N CYS A 306 -29.45 -7.45 -3.10
CA CYS A 306 -29.12 -6.69 -1.90
C CYS A 306 -29.36 -5.19 -2.12
N SER A 307 -30.12 -4.54 -1.23
CA SER A 307 -30.40 -3.10 -1.32
C SER A 307 -29.16 -2.21 -1.18
N ALA A 308 -28.04 -2.72 -0.70
CA ALA A 308 -26.76 -2.02 -0.61
C ALA A 308 -25.80 -2.32 -1.75
N TYR A 309 -26.23 -3.11 -2.77
CA TYR A 309 -25.33 -3.54 -3.84
C TYR A 309 -24.73 -2.38 -4.62
N ASP A 310 -25.51 -1.35 -4.94
CA ASP A 310 -25.02 -0.21 -5.71
C ASP A 310 -23.87 0.53 -5.01
N ALA A 311 -23.87 0.57 -3.68
CA ALA A 311 -22.83 1.21 -2.88
C ALA A 311 -21.64 0.26 -2.57
N CYS A 312 -21.92 -1.04 -2.38
CA CYS A 312 -20.90 -2.01 -1.94
C CYS A 312 -20.28 -2.82 -3.09
N GLN A 313 -21.02 -3.03 -4.20
CA GLN A 313 -20.62 -3.81 -5.37
C GLN A 313 -20.11 -5.24 -5.03
N GLY A 314 -20.59 -5.83 -3.94
CA GLY A 314 -20.23 -7.18 -3.50
C GLY A 314 -18.89 -7.27 -2.75
N GLY A 315 -18.22 -6.16 -2.50
CA GLY A 315 -17.02 -6.13 -1.68
C GLY A 315 -15.70 -6.47 -2.38
N CYS A 316 -14.69 -6.84 -1.61
CA CYS A 316 -13.32 -7.03 -2.08
C CYS A 316 -13.11 -8.40 -2.74
N MET A 317 -12.67 -8.39 -4.00
CA MET A 317 -12.35 -9.60 -4.78
C MET A 317 -11.29 -10.46 -4.07
N ALA A 318 -10.18 -9.87 -3.63
CA ALA A 318 -9.11 -10.59 -2.96
C ALA A 318 -9.57 -11.21 -1.63
N ALA A 319 -10.35 -10.47 -0.83
CA ALA A 319 -10.86 -10.99 0.44
C ALA A 319 -11.78 -12.20 0.21
N LYS A 320 -12.65 -12.16 -0.79
CA LYS A 320 -13.50 -13.30 -1.18
C LYS A 320 -12.66 -14.51 -1.58
N PHE A 321 -11.72 -14.31 -2.49
CA PHE A 321 -10.89 -15.39 -3.02
C PHE A 321 -10.11 -16.11 -1.91
N PHE A 322 -9.36 -15.38 -1.10
CA PHE A 322 -8.51 -15.96 -0.05
C PHE A 322 -9.28 -16.50 1.17
N THR A 323 -10.59 -16.27 1.25
CA THR A 323 -11.47 -16.92 2.20
C THR A 323 -12.31 -18.06 1.59
N GLY A 324 -12.07 -18.40 0.32
CA GLY A 324 -12.76 -19.46 -0.40
C GLY A 324 -14.18 -19.11 -0.85
N LEU A 325 -14.56 -17.83 -0.79
CA LEU A 325 -15.85 -17.37 -1.27
C LEU A 325 -15.83 -17.14 -2.80
N PRO A 326 -16.96 -17.37 -3.50
CA PRO A 326 -17.06 -17.08 -4.93
C PRO A 326 -16.92 -15.58 -5.20
N LEU A 327 -16.30 -15.22 -6.34
CA LEU A 327 -16.02 -13.81 -6.68
C LEU A 327 -17.29 -12.98 -6.90
N ASP A 328 -18.39 -13.61 -7.29
CA ASP A 328 -19.73 -13.00 -7.40
C ASP A 328 -20.56 -13.11 -6.12
N GLY A 329 -19.96 -13.63 -5.03
CA GLY A 329 -20.57 -13.75 -3.71
C GLY A 329 -20.38 -12.50 -2.84
N PRO A 330 -20.83 -12.58 -1.58
CA PRO A 330 -20.63 -11.51 -0.59
C PRO A 330 -19.17 -11.42 -0.13
N ASP A 331 -18.78 -10.20 0.29
CA ASP A 331 -17.54 -10.01 1.03
C ASP A 331 -17.53 -10.80 2.34
N PRO A 332 -16.42 -11.43 2.77
CA PRO A 332 -16.36 -12.17 4.03
C PRO A 332 -16.73 -11.31 5.25
N GLU A 333 -16.46 -10.00 5.18
CA GLU A 333 -16.82 -9.03 6.22
C GLU A 333 -18.10 -8.25 5.85
N CYS A 334 -19.02 -8.84 5.07
CA CYS A 334 -20.29 -8.23 4.71
C CYS A 334 -21.10 -7.84 5.96
N VAL A 335 -21.30 -6.56 6.17
CA VAL A 335 -21.98 -5.98 7.34
C VAL A 335 -23.48 -6.30 7.44
N ARG A 336 -24.04 -6.97 6.41
CA ARG A 336 -25.39 -7.52 6.39
C ARG A 336 -25.46 -8.99 6.86
N GLY A 337 -24.34 -9.57 7.31
CA GLY A 337 -24.26 -10.95 7.77
C GLY A 337 -24.15 -12.01 6.66
N PHE A 338 -24.24 -11.61 5.37
CA PHE A 338 -24.18 -12.59 4.27
C PHE A 338 -22.78 -13.21 4.13
N GLY A 339 -21.70 -12.50 4.52
CA GLY A 339 -20.35 -13.03 4.51
C GLY A 339 -20.14 -14.14 5.50
N GLU A 340 -20.59 -13.97 6.75
CA GLU A 340 -20.51 -14.97 7.80
C GLU A 340 -21.31 -16.24 7.44
N LEU A 341 -22.52 -16.07 6.86
CA LEU A 341 -23.34 -17.18 6.37
C LEU A 341 -22.65 -17.95 5.25
N ALA A 342 -22.00 -17.24 4.32
CA ALA A 342 -21.28 -17.85 3.21
C ALA A 342 -20.03 -18.60 3.71
N LEU A 343 -19.27 -18.03 4.66
CA LEU A 343 -18.10 -18.67 5.27
C LEU A 343 -18.48 -19.95 6.04
N ALA A 344 -19.60 -19.95 6.74
CA ALA A 344 -20.11 -21.14 7.42
C ALA A 344 -20.40 -22.29 6.43
N GLY A 345 -20.82 -21.98 5.20
CA GLY A 345 -21.02 -22.94 4.12
C GLY A 345 -19.70 -23.50 3.56
N VAL A 346 -18.64 -22.71 3.53
CA VAL A 346 -17.32 -23.13 3.03
C VAL A 346 -16.57 -24.00 4.04
N ALA A 347 -16.73 -23.77 5.33
CA ALA A 347 -16.09 -24.55 6.40
C ALA A 347 -16.44 -26.05 6.37
N GLY A 348 -17.50 -26.44 5.66
CA GLY A 348 -17.90 -27.84 5.44
C GLY A 348 -17.41 -28.46 4.11
N GLY A 349 -16.71 -27.73 3.26
CA GLY A 349 -16.29 -28.13 1.90
C GLY A 349 -14.80 -27.89 1.64
N ALA A 350 -14.27 -28.51 0.57
CA ALA A 350 -12.85 -28.57 0.20
C ALA A 350 -12.08 -27.24 0.31
N GLY A 351 -10.81 -27.39 0.68
CA GLY A 351 -9.79 -26.43 1.01
C GLY A 351 -9.90 -25.00 0.45
N VAL A 352 -9.89 -24.05 1.37
CA VAL A 352 -9.69 -22.64 1.10
C VAL A 352 -8.40 -22.45 0.30
N PRO A 353 -8.39 -21.72 -0.83
CA PRO A 353 -7.16 -21.39 -1.54
C PRO A 353 -6.22 -20.69 -0.57
N ARG A 354 -5.12 -21.35 -0.23
CA ARG A 354 -4.05 -20.66 0.48
C ARG A 354 -3.32 -19.79 -0.52
N PRO A 355 -2.88 -18.56 -0.13
CA PRO A 355 -1.89 -17.86 -0.92
C PRO A 355 -0.84 -18.88 -1.28
N SER A 356 -0.48 -18.98 -2.56
CA SER A 356 0.55 -19.94 -2.98
C SER A 356 1.79 -19.60 -2.15
N GLY A 357 1.97 -20.34 -1.04
CA GLY A 357 3.04 -20.13 -0.05
C GLY A 357 4.42 -20.35 -0.61
N ASP A 358 4.52 -20.58 -1.91
CA ASP A 358 5.74 -20.84 -2.66
C ASP A 358 6.20 -19.66 -3.52
N HIS A 359 5.53 -18.49 -3.44
CA HIS A 359 6.20 -17.23 -3.79
C HIS A 359 7.19 -16.78 -2.70
N SER A 360 7.39 -17.56 -1.65
CA SER A 360 8.63 -17.60 -0.89
C SER A 360 9.70 -18.21 -1.82
N HIS A 361 10.05 -17.48 -2.83
CA HIS A 361 11.02 -17.74 -3.88
C HIS A 361 12.16 -18.63 -3.43
N GLY A 362 12.07 -19.94 -3.68
CA GLY A 362 13.17 -20.89 -3.56
C GLY A 362 13.63 -21.26 -2.14
N GLY A 363 12.91 -20.91 -1.09
CA GLY A 363 13.23 -21.28 0.28
C GLY A 363 12.35 -22.43 0.78
N ARG A 364 12.87 -23.67 0.84
CA ARG A 364 12.26 -24.77 1.58
C ARG A 364 11.69 -24.25 2.91
N ALA A 365 10.46 -24.65 3.21
CA ALA A 365 9.85 -24.45 4.51
C ALA A 365 10.84 -24.84 5.62
N VAL A 366 11.36 -23.85 6.33
CA VAL A 366 12.12 -24.08 7.55
C VAL A 366 11.10 -24.25 8.65
N SER A 367 10.77 -25.50 8.92
CA SER A 367 10.03 -25.88 10.12
C SER A 367 10.77 -25.36 11.35
N GLY A 368 10.10 -24.47 12.11
CA GLY A 368 10.36 -24.28 13.52
C GLY A 368 11.69 -23.63 13.90
N ARG A 369 11.92 -22.35 13.51
CA ARG A 369 12.75 -21.43 14.30
C ARG A 369 12.21 -20.02 14.11
N GLY A 370 11.95 -19.34 15.22
CA GLY A 370 11.51 -17.95 15.26
C GLY A 370 12.48 -17.00 14.56
N PRO A 371 12.11 -15.72 14.35
CA PRO A 371 12.91 -14.77 13.59
C PRO A 371 14.31 -14.64 14.16
N VAL A 372 15.31 -14.87 13.30
CA VAL A 372 16.71 -14.60 13.68
C VAL A 372 16.91 -13.08 13.65
N PRO A 373 17.30 -12.44 14.77
CA PRO A 373 17.58 -11.02 14.77
C PRO A 373 18.75 -10.72 13.83
N VAL A 374 18.57 -9.83 12.88
CA VAL A 374 19.69 -9.28 12.11
C VAL A 374 20.46 -8.35 13.04
N SER A 375 21.60 -8.81 13.56
CA SER A 375 22.54 -8.00 14.30
C SER A 375 23.04 -6.84 13.43
N ILE A 376 22.66 -5.62 13.78
CA ILE A 376 23.32 -4.42 13.27
C ILE A 376 24.67 -4.34 13.99
N GLY A 377 25.75 -4.67 13.27
CA GLY A 377 27.10 -4.64 13.80
C GLY A 377 27.44 -3.28 14.40
N ARG A 378 27.67 -3.23 15.71
CA ARG A 378 28.35 -2.13 16.37
C ARG A 378 29.78 -2.10 15.84
N ARG A 379 30.18 -0.98 15.22
CA ARG A 379 31.60 -0.71 14.96
C ARG A 379 32.34 -0.67 16.31
N PRO A 380 33.50 -1.29 16.41
CA PRO A 380 34.35 -1.10 17.61
C PRO A 380 34.83 0.34 17.66
N SER A 381 34.77 0.92 18.85
CA SER A 381 35.36 2.20 19.19
C SER A 381 36.89 2.06 19.15
N GLY A 382 37.51 2.54 18.06
CA GLY A 382 38.94 2.70 17.94
C GLY A 382 39.33 4.13 18.32
N SER A 383 40.12 4.24 19.36
CA SER A 383 40.78 5.45 19.84
C SER A 383 41.80 6.00 18.85
N GLY A 384 41.77 7.31 18.63
CA GLY A 384 42.41 8.22 17.79
C GLY A 384 43.79 8.16 17.36
N PRO A 385 44.47 9.03 16.61
CA PRO A 385 44.98 10.29 17.18
C PRO A 385 44.69 11.55 16.34
N SER A 386 44.82 12.67 17.00
CA SER A 386 44.74 14.04 16.55
C SER A 386 45.69 14.38 15.41
N GLY A 387 45.16 15.03 14.33
CA GLY A 387 45.93 15.66 13.29
C GLY A 387 45.24 16.94 12.84
N SER A 388 45.91 18.06 13.09
CA SER A 388 45.51 19.43 12.81
C SER A 388 45.75 19.83 11.35
N GLY A 389 44.77 20.64 10.78
CA GLY A 389 44.96 21.60 9.70
C GLY A 389 44.36 21.29 8.35
N PRO A 390 44.18 22.31 7.44
CA PRO A 390 43.68 23.66 7.66
C PRO A 390 42.38 23.96 6.90
N SER A 391 41.77 25.08 7.30
CA SER A 391 40.58 25.71 6.74
C SER A 391 40.71 26.08 5.26
N GLY A 392 39.79 25.62 4.43
CA GLY A 392 39.56 26.14 3.08
C GLY A 392 38.09 26.49 2.91
N SER A 393 37.80 27.80 2.94
CA SER A 393 36.48 28.36 2.67
C SER A 393 36.21 28.35 1.17
N VAL A 394 35.09 27.74 0.74
CA VAL A 394 34.57 27.87 -0.62
C VAL A 394 33.31 28.75 -0.57
N PRO A 395 33.21 29.78 -1.46
CA PRO A 395 32.14 30.76 -1.37
C PRO A 395 30.81 30.23 -1.91
N VAL A 396 29.71 30.59 -1.20
CA VAL A 396 28.33 30.38 -1.59
C VAL A 396 27.90 31.46 -2.58
N PRO A 397 27.30 31.14 -3.75
CA PRO A 397 26.68 32.14 -4.59
C PRO A 397 25.33 32.59 -4.03
N SER A 398 25.19 33.90 -3.89
CA SER A 398 23.95 34.56 -3.44
C SER A 398 22.86 34.60 -4.51
N GLY A 399 21.66 34.21 -4.10
CA GLY A 399 20.40 34.91 -4.42
C GLY A 399 19.84 34.93 -5.83
N ARG A 400 18.76 34.15 -6.03
CA ARG A 400 17.62 34.62 -6.82
C ARG A 400 16.33 34.39 -6.03
N ARG A 401 15.62 35.49 -5.72
CA ARG A 401 14.29 35.50 -5.15
C ARG A 401 13.29 34.90 -6.16
N ARG A 402 12.47 33.96 -5.73
CA ARG A 402 11.31 33.45 -6.49
C ARG A 402 10.18 34.47 -6.44
N PRO A 403 9.37 34.65 -7.50
CA PRO A 403 8.13 35.42 -7.42
C PRO A 403 7.08 34.66 -6.64
N GLU A 404 6.41 35.37 -5.74
CA GLU A 404 5.21 34.92 -5.04
C GLU A 404 4.12 34.59 -6.07
N ARG A 405 3.63 33.34 -6.07
CA ARG A 405 2.40 32.99 -6.79
C ARG A 405 1.24 33.24 -5.88
N ALA A 406 0.36 34.13 -6.30
CA ALA A 406 -0.95 34.35 -5.71
C ALA A 406 -1.73 33.05 -5.72
N CYS A 407 -2.28 32.68 -4.56
CA CYS A 407 -3.26 31.61 -4.42
C CYS A 407 -4.54 32.06 -5.14
N ASP A 408 -4.84 31.42 -6.27
CA ASP A 408 -6.17 31.49 -6.86
C ASP A 408 -6.98 30.33 -6.29
N SER A 409 -7.98 30.71 -5.50
CA SER A 409 -8.89 29.80 -4.81
C SER A 409 -9.97 29.33 -5.77
N SER A 410 -9.80 28.13 -6.32
CA SER A 410 -10.89 27.39 -6.94
C SER A 410 -10.95 25.98 -6.32
N PRO A 411 -12.15 25.54 -5.88
CA PRO A 411 -12.28 24.26 -5.20
C PRO A 411 -12.37 23.13 -6.21
N LEU A 412 -11.24 22.52 -6.54
CA LEU A 412 -11.24 21.15 -7.04
C LEU A 412 -11.08 20.24 -5.83
N ALA A 413 -12.22 19.83 -5.28
CA ALA A 413 -12.32 18.82 -4.25
C ALA A 413 -11.53 17.57 -4.68
N GLY A 414 -10.58 17.17 -3.84
CA GLY A 414 -9.59 16.17 -4.09
C GLY A 414 -10.12 14.82 -4.55
N PHE A 415 -9.63 14.39 -5.69
CA PHE A 415 -9.60 12.99 -6.06
C PHE A 415 -8.27 12.40 -5.59
N ASP A 416 -8.20 12.05 -4.31
CA ASP A 416 -7.18 11.13 -3.84
C ASP A 416 -7.76 9.71 -3.99
N ALA A 417 -7.66 9.18 -5.22
CA ALA A 417 -7.89 7.77 -5.46
C ALA A 417 -6.76 7.01 -4.74
N GLY A 418 -6.99 6.74 -3.44
CA GLY A 418 -6.02 6.07 -2.59
C GLY A 418 -5.74 4.68 -3.11
N CYS A 419 -4.59 4.51 -3.75
CA CYS A 419 -4.08 3.20 -4.07
C CYS A 419 -3.69 2.48 -2.80
N ALA A 420 -4.20 1.28 -2.62
CA ALA A 420 -3.83 0.40 -1.54
C ALA A 420 -2.36 -0.07 -1.72
N GLY A 421 -1.53 0.22 -0.77
CA GLY A 421 -0.14 -0.23 -0.66
C GLY A 421 0.31 -0.22 0.79
#